data_23d09c6f12fa5cc74dde85f5178bc1bd
#
_entry.id   23d09c6f12fa5cc74dde85f5178bc1bd
#
_cell.length_a   1.000
_cell.length_b   1.000
_cell.length_c   1.000
_cell.angle_alpha   90.00
_cell.angle_beta   90.00
_cell.angle_gamma   90.00
#
_symmetry.space_group_name_H-M   'P 1'
#
loop_
_entity.id
_entity.type
_entity.pdbx_description
1 polymer ?
#
loop_
_entity_poly.entity_id
_entity_poly.type
_entity_poly.pdbx_seq_one_letter_code
_entity_poly.pdbx_strand_id
1 'polypeptide(L)'
;MRILFTGGSGKAGKHTINYLLEYGHSLLNLDQVQLEHPKVLTRFADIVDAGQVFDVMGSYAHYDELDKAIGIPKFDAVVHFAAIPRLLMTSDNECYRVNTLGTYNVIDAAIKMGVKKVIFASSETTYGICFADGELNPNYLPIDEEHP
;
A
#
# COMPACT_ATOMS: atom_id res chain seq x y z
N MET A 1 -14.71 6.75 4.15
CA MET A 1 -13.68 6.13 5.00
C MET A 1 -12.42 6.97 4.94
N ARG A 2 -11.64 6.94 6.01
CA ARG A 2 -10.30 7.52 6.08
C ARG A 2 -9.29 6.42 5.80
N ILE A 3 -8.52 6.55 4.73
CA ILE A 3 -7.68 5.48 4.18
C ILE A 3 -6.21 5.92 4.16
N LEU A 4 -5.32 5.11 4.71
CA LEU A 4 -3.90 5.21 4.45
C LEU A 4 -3.58 4.43 3.18
N PHE A 5 -2.99 5.12 2.20
CA PHE A 5 -2.54 4.51 0.96
C PHE A 5 -1.01 4.48 0.92
N THR A 6 -0.39 3.35 0.71
CA THR A 6 1.06 3.27 0.52
C THR A 6 1.39 2.99 -0.95
N GLY A 7 2.39 3.67 -1.48
CA GLY A 7 2.74 3.53 -2.90
C GLY A 7 1.80 4.28 -3.85
N GLY A 8 1.11 5.31 -3.33
CA GLY A 8 0.14 6.09 -4.11
C GLY A 8 0.74 6.91 -5.25
N SER A 9 2.03 7.23 -5.19
CA SER A 9 2.72 7.95 -6.25
C SER A 9 3.09 7.05 -7.43
N GLY A 10 2.95 5.73 -7.29
CA GLY A 10 3.15 4.76 -8.35
C GLY A 10 2.04 4.78 -9.41
N LYS A 11 2.26 4.06 -10.51
CA LYS A 11 1.32 4.03 -11.65
C LYS A 11 -0.07 3.55 -11.24
N ALA A 12 -0.19 2.39 -10.61
CA ALA A 12 -1.46 1.86 -10.14
C ALA A 12 -2.06 2.72 -9.02
N GLY A 13 -1.21 3.22 -8.09
CA GLY A 13 -1.63 4.05 -6.97
C GLY A 13 -2.36 5.31 -7.39
N LYS A 14 -1.85 6.04 -8.37
CA LYS A 14 -2.48 7.26 -8.90
C LYS A 14 -3.91 7.03 -9.39
N HIS A 15 -4.13 5.95 -10.14
CA HIS A 15 -5.45 5.61 -10.65
C HIS A 15 -6.39 5.20 -9.52
N THR A 16 -5.93 4.37 -8.59
CA THR A 16 -6.73 3.90 -7.47
C THR A 16 -7.09 5.04 -6.52
N ILE A 17 -6.18 5.96 -6.24
CA ILE A 17 -6.44 7.13 -5.40
C ILE A 17 -7.55 8.00 -6.01
N ASN A 18 -7.47 8.31 -7.32
CA ASN A 18 -8.51 9.09 -8.00
C ASN A 18 -9.88 8.41 -7.87
N TYR A 19 -9.94 7.11 -8.13
CA TYR A 19 -11.16 6.33 -7.99
C TYR A 19 -11.72 6.40 -6.56
N LEU A 20 -10.91 6.18 -5.54
CA LEU A 20 -11.34 6.24 -4.15
C LEU A 20 -11.85 7.63 -3.73
N LEU A 21 -11.25 8.70 -4.25
CA LEU A 21 -11.70 10.08 -4.01
C LEU A 21 -13.07 10.36 -4.63
N GLU A 22 -13.36 9.81 -5.82
CA GLU A 22 -14.67 9.91 -6.48
C GLU A 22 -15.79 9.29 -5.63
N TYR A 23 -15.46 8.24 -4.86
CA TYR A 23 -16.37 7.61 -3.92
C TYR A 23 -16.40 8.27 -2.52
N GLY A 24 -15.82 9.46 -2.40
CA GLY A 24 -15.92 10.27 -1.18
C GLY A 24 -15.04 9.78 -0.03
N HIS A 25 -13.97 9.04 -0.31
CA HIS A 25 -13.00 8.66 0.70
C HIS A 25 -11.98 9.77 0.95
N SER A 26 -11.46 9.87 2.18
CA SER A 26 -10.33 10.73 2.54
C SER A 26 -9.06 9.89 2.56
N LEU A 27 -8.01 10.37 1.92
CA LEU A 27 -6.77 9.61 1.76
C LEU A 27 -5.54 10.38 2.27
N LEU A 28 -4.65 9.64 2.91
CA LEU A 28 -3.26 10.03 3.13
C LEU A 28 -2.36 9.11 2.33
N ASN A 29 -1.44 9.65 1.55
CA ASN A 29 -0.43 8.86 0.84
C ASN A 29 0.85 8.74 1.68
N LEU A 30 1.35 7.51 1.82
CA LEU A 30 2.68 7.19 2.32
C LEU A 30 3.54 6.74 1.14
N ASP A 31 4.57 7.48 0.82
CA ASP A 31 5.45 7.17 -0.31
C ASP A 31 6.83 7.82 -0.11
N GLN A 32 7.81 7.38 -0.86
CA GLN A 32 9.11 8.05 -0.97
C GLN A 32 9.12 9.15 -2.03
N VAL A 33 8.06 9.24 -2.84
CA VAL A 33 7.90 10.21 -3.92
C VAL A 33 6.61 11.01 -3.71
N GLN A 34 6.67 12.31 -3.95
CA GLN A 34 5.50 13.20 -3.88
C GLN A 34 4.41 12.74 -4.86
N LEU A 35 3.19 12.61 -4.37
CA LEU A 35 2.00 12.52 -5.21
C LEU A 35 1.52 13.94 -5.52
N GLU A 36 1.57 14.32 -6.79
CA GLU A 36 1.03 15.60 -7.24
C GLU A 36 -0.50 15.52 -7.34
N HIS A 37 -1.18 15.73 -6.19
CA HIS A 37 -2.63 15.72 -6.12
C HIS A 37 -3.15 16.75 -5.10
N PRO A 38 -4.10 17.65 -5.47
CA PRO A 38 -4.51 18.77 -4.62
C PRO A 38 -5.28 18.35 -3.35
N LYS A 39 -5.86 17.15 -3.34
CA LYS A 39 -6.69 16.64 -2.22
C LYS A 39 -6.00 15.57 -1.38
N VAL A 40 -4.77 15.19 -1.69
CA VAL A 40 -4.07 14.10 -1.00
C VAL A 40 -2.70 14.57 -0.58
N LEU A 41 -2.46 14.56 0.73
CA LEU A 41 -1.13 14.80 1.27
C LEU A 41 -0.25 13.56 1.12
N THR A 42 1.02 13.77 0.84
CA THR A 42 2.04 12.73 0.89
C THR A 42 2.89 12.91 2.16
N ARG A 43 2.95 11.86 2.97
CA ARG A 43 3.93 11.72 4.04
C ARG A 43 5.08 10.88 3.52
N PHE A 44 6.27 11.48 3.49
CA PHE A 44 7.48 10.79 3.07
C PHE A 44 7.90 9.79 4.13
N ALA A 45 7.92 8.53 3.76
CA ALA A 45 8.34 7.45 4.64
C ALA A 45 8.82 6.23 3.84
N ASP A 46 9.75 5.48 4.43
CA ASP A 46 10.16 4.17 3.96
C ASP A 46 9.36 3.11 4.74
N ILE A 47 8.65 2.24 4.04
CA ILE A 47 7.87 1.17 4.66
C ILE A 47 8.74 0.15 5.41
N VAL A 48 10.03 0.10 5.13
CA VAL A 48 10.97 -0.77 5.84
C VAL A 48 11.35 -0.22 7.22
N ASP A 49 11.16 1.06 7.43
CA ASP A 49 11.30 1.70 8.75
C ASP A 49 9.95 1.64 9.49
N ALA A 50 9.83 0.68 10.41
CA ALA A 50 8.61 0.52 11.20
C ALA A 50 8.23 1.78 11.98
N GLY A 51 9.20 2.55 12.48
CA GLY A 51 8.96 3.80 13.21
C GLY A 51 8.27 4.83 12.33
N GLN A 52 8.74 5.02 11.10
CA GLN A 52 8.12 5.92 10.13
C GLN A 52 6.70 5.47 9.76
N VAL A 53 6.48 4.16 9.59
CA VAL A 53 5.15 3.61 9.29
C VAL A 53 4.17 3.90 10.43
N PHE A 54 4.59 3.67 11.69
CA PHE A 54 3.76 3.99 12.86
C PHE A 54 3.47 5.48 12.97
N ASP A 55 4.47 6.34 12.75
CA ASP A 55 4.30 7.81 12.80
C ASP A 55 3.28 8.29 11.77
N VAL A 56 3.38 7.80 10.52
CA VAL A 56 2.41 8.15 9.47
C VAL A 56 1.02 7.62 9.80
N MET A 57 0.91 6.40 10.34
CA MET A 57 -0.38 5.81 10.70
C MET A 57 -1.06 6.52 11.87
N GLY A 58 -0.28 7.19 12.72
CA GLY A 58 -0.75 8.07 13.79
C GLY A 58 -0.87 9.55 13.41
N SER A 59 -0.77 9.93 12.12
CA SER A 59 -0.78 11.32 11.69
C SER A 59 -2.12 11.78 11.10
N TYR A 60 -2.26 13.11 10.90
CA TYR A 60 -3.40 13.70 10.22
C TYR A 60 -3.33 13.41 8.71
N ALA A 61 -4.49 13.11 8.13
CA ALA A 61 -4.61 12.91 6.68
C ALA A 61 -4.83 14.23 5.92
N HIS A 62 -5.36 15.25 6.58
CA HIS A 62 -5.60 16.55 5.98
C HIS A 62 -5.49 17.67 7.02
N TYR A 63 -5.18 18.90 6.59
CA TYR A 63 -5.01 20.05 7.48
C TYR A 63 -6.29 20.43 8.22
N ASP A 64 -7.46 20.21 7.65
CA ASP A 64 -8.75 20.49 8.30
C ASP A 64 -9.06 19.56 9.50
N GLU A 65 -8.32 18.46 9.63
CA GLU A 65 -8.41 17.60 10.83
C GLU A 65 -7.81 18.26 12.07
N LEU A 66 -6.86 19.20 11.90
CA LEU A 66 -6.23 19.94 12.99
C LEU A 66 -7.21 20.82 13.75
N ASP A 67 -8.20 21.39 13.05
CA ASP A 67 -9.15 22.34 13.63
C ASP A 67 -10.27 21.67 14.45
N LYS A 68 -10.41 20.35 14.34
CA LYS A 68 -11.53 19.63 14.97
C LYS A 68 -11.32 19.26 16.44
N ALA A 69 -10.16 19.54 17.03
CA ALA A 69 -9.81 19.36 18.46
C ALA A 69 -10.17 17.99 19.08
N ILE A 70 -10.40 16.95 18.29
CA ILE A 70 -10.93 15.64 18.73
C ILE A 70 -9.80 14.58 18.84
N GLY A 71 -8.55 15.01 18.68
CA GLY A 71 -7.40 14.10 18.54
C GLY A 71 -7.26 13.57 17.11
N ILE A 72 -6.25 12.75 16.90
CA ILE A 72 -5.95 12.19 15.58
C ILE A 72 -6.96 11.09 15.24
N PRO A 73 -7.77 11.23 14.17
CA PRO A 73 -8.72 10.19 13.77
C PRO A 73 -7.97 8.93 13.33
N LYS A 74 -8.50 7.76 13.67
CA LYS A 74 -7.94 6.48 13.19
C LYS A 74 -8.24 6.27 11.71
N PHE A 75 -7.36 5.54 11.02
CA PHE A 75 -7.66 5.04 9.69
C PHE A 75 -8.65 3.89 9.76
N ASP A 76 -9.62 3.88 8.85
CA ASP A 76 -10.59 2.80 8.69
C ASP A 76 -9.98 1.62 7.93
N ALA A 77 -9.11 1.93 6.97
CA ALA A 77 -8.46 0.96 6.11
C ALA A 77 -7.04 1.38 5.71
N VAL A 78 -6.24 0.40 5.35
CA VAL A 78 -4.96 0.56 4.66
C VAL A 78 -5.06 -0.08 3.28
N VAL A 79 -4.62 0.63 2.23
CA VAL A 79 -4.37 0.09 0.90
C VAL A 79 -2.88 0.12 0.66
N HIS A 80 -2.26 -1.05 0.52
CA HIS A 80 -0.83 -1.21 0.46
C HIS A 80 -0.37 -1.63 -0.94
N PHE A 81 0.19 -0.68 -1.70
CA PHE A 81 0.74 -0.87 -3.04
C PHE A 81 2.24 -0.54 -3.12
N ALA A 82 2.83 -0.06 -2.03
CA ALA A 82 4.25 0.21 -1.99
C ALA A 82 5.05 -1.09 -2.12
N ALA A 83 5.78 -1.22 -3.20
CA ALA A 83 6.59 -2.39 -3.52
C ALA A 83 7.63 -2.06 -4.59
N ILE A 84 8.63 -2.91 -4.74
CA ILE A 84 9.48 -2.99 -5.92
C ILE A 84 8.79 -3.98 -6.88
N PRO A 85 8.15 -3.49 -7.97
CA PRO A 85 7.17 -4.28 -8.72
C PRO A 85 7.78 -5.15 -9.81
N ARG A 86 9.10 -5.09 -10.02
CA ARG A 86 9.77 -5.81 -11.11
C ARG A 86 11.12 -6.32 -10.68
N LEU A 87 11.52 -7.44 -11.27
CA LEU A 87 12.88 -7.95 -11.23
C LEU A 87 13.88 -6.96 -11.86
N LEU A 88 15.12 -7.01 -11.44
CA LEU A 88 16.25 -6.22 -11.97
C LEU A 88 16.14 -4.69 -11.80
N MET A 89 15.16 -4.19 -11.05
CA MET A 89 15.11 -2.77 -10.68
C MET A 89 16.10 -2.43 -9.56
N THR A 90 16.40 -3.41 -8.73
CA THR A 90 17.33 -3.31 -7.60
C THR A 90 17.93 -4.69 -7.32
N SER A 91 18.77 -4.80 -6.28
CA SER A 91 19.26 -6.11 -5.85
C SER A 91 18.15 -6.97 -5.25
N ASP A 92 18.28 -8.30 -5.33
CA ASP A 92 17.28 -9.22 -4.80
C ASP A 92 17.06 -9.04 -3.29
N ASN A 93 18.14 -8.80 -2.54
CA ASN A 93 18.05 -8.52 -1.11
C ASN A 93 17.23 -7.27 -0.81
N GLU A 94 17.37 -6.22 -1.61
CA GLU A 94 16.60 -5.00 -1.46
C GLU A 94 15.13 -5.21 -1.85
N CYS A 95 14.89 -5.94 -2.94
CA CYS A 95 13.53 -6.34 -3.33
C CYS A 95 12.85 -7.13 -2.21
N TYR A 96 13.54 -8.13 -1.65
CA TYR A 96 13.04 -8.90 -0.51
C TYR A 96 12.78 -8.02 0.72
N ARG A 97 13.73 -7.15 1.06
CA ARG A 97 13.62 -6.23 2.20
C ARG A 97 12.39 -5.34 2.08
N VAL A 98 12.20 -4.71 0.94
CA VAL A 98 11.06 -3.80 0.72
C VAL A 98 9.74 -4.57 0.66
N ASN A 99 9.67 -5.62 -0.14
CA ASN A 99 8.40 -6.31 -0.39
C ASN A 99 7.96 -7.21 0.77
N THR A 100 8.89 -7.77 1.53
CA THR A 100 8.56 -8.65 2.65
C THR A 100 8.54 -7.89 3.97
N LEU A 101 9.65 -7.27 4.37
CA LEU A 101 9.71 -6.55 5.64
C LEU A 101 8.83 -5.30 5.63
N GLY A 102 8.80 -4.56 4.52
CA GLY A 102 7.94 -3.40 4.38
C GLY A 102 6.46 -3.76 4.51
N THR A 103 6.01 -4.82 3.84
CA THR A 103 4.63 -5.32 3.96
C THR A 103 4.32 -5.76 5.39
N TYR A 104 5.24 -6.49 6.03
CA TYR A 104 5.10 -6.87 7.44
C TYR A 104 4.91 -5.64 8.34
N ASN A 105 5.76 -4.61 8.22
CA ASN A 105 5.66 -3.40 9.02
C ASN A 105 4.33 -2.67 8.85
N VAL A 106 3.83 -2.57 7.61
CA VAL A 106 2.54 -1.93 7.32
C VAL A 106 1.38 -2.71 7.97
N ILE A 107 1.37 -4.03 7.84
CA ILE A 107 0.33 -4.88 8.43
C ILE A 107 0.41 -4.85 9.97
N ASP A 108 1.61 -4.98 10.53
CA ASP A 108 1.82 -4.95 11.99
C ASP A 108 1.37 -3.61 12.60
N ALA A 109 1.75 -2.50 11.97
CA ALA A 109 1.31 -1.17 12.40
C ALA A 109 -0.22 -1.02 12.27
N ALA A 110 -0.82 -1.48 11.17
CA ALA A 110 -2.27 -1.44 10.98
C ALA A 110 -3.01 -2.19 12.09
N ILE A 111 -2.56 -3.39 12.44
CA ILE A 111 -3.13 -4.21 13.53
C ILE A 111 -3.00 -3.48 14.87
N LYS A 112 -1.80 -3.01 15.21
CA LYS A 112 -1.50 -2.34 16.49
C LYS A 112 -2.24 -1.02 16.65
N MET A 113 -2.46 -0.29 15.55
CA MET A 113 -3.24 0.96 15.53
C MET A 113 -4.75 0.72 15.44
N GLY A 114 -5.19 -0.54 15.35
CA GLY A 114 -6.59 -0.93 15.35
C GLY A 114 -7.31 -0.67 14.03
N VAL A 115 -6.59 -0.64 12.91
CA VAL A 115 -7.16 -0.60 11.57
C VAL A 115 -7.82 -1.94 11.27
N LYS A 116 -9.07 -1.91 10.81
CA LYS A 116 -9.87 -3.13 10.64
C LYS A 116 -9.74 -3.80 9.28
N LYS A 117 -9.25 -3.07 8.29
CA LYS A 117 -9.17 -3.57 6.91
C LYS A 117 -7.81 -3.21 6.31
N VAL A 118 -7.12 -4.23 5.82
CA VAL A 118 -5.90 -4.06 5.03
C VAL A 118 -6.13 -4.75 3.68
N ILE A 119 -5.90 -4.01 2.61
CA ILE A 119 -5.91 -4.50 1.23
C ILE A 119 -4.50 -4.31 0.71
N PHE A 120 -3.88 -5.36 0.23
CA PHE A 120 -2.54 -5.26 -0.37
C PHE A 120 -2.50 -5.89 -1.75
N ALA A 121 -1.67 -5.34 -2.61
CA ALA A 121 -1.43 -5.91 -3.93
C ALA A 121 -0.63 -7.21 -3.78
N SER A 122 -1.20 -8.30 -4.25
CA SER A 122 -0.48 -9.55 -4.44
C SER A 122 0.24 -9.54 -5.80
N SER A 123 0.56 -10.67 -6.35
CA SER A 123 1.27 -10.80 -7.62
C SER A 123 0.69 -11.96 -8.43
N GLU A 124 0.64 -11.81 -9.74
CA GLU A 124 0.36 -12.91 -10.66
C GLU A 124 1.33 -14.08 -10.52
N THR A 125 2.55 -13.80 -10.04
CA THR A 125 3.57 -14.83 -9.80
C THR A 125 3.23 -15.79 -8.66
N THR A 126 2.24 -15.47 -7.82
CA THR A 126 1.77 -16.38 -6.74
C THR A 126 1.16 -17.67 -7.29
N TYR A 127 0.66 -17.64 -8.51
CA TYR A 127 0.16 -18.84 -9.18
C TYR A 127 1.27 -19.78 -9.69
N GLY A 128 2.54 -19.35 -9.60
CA GLY A 128 3.69 -20.18 -9.98
C GLY A 128 3.87 -20.36 -11.49
N ILE A 129 3.11 -19.69 -12.33
CA ILE A 129 3.12 -19.88 -13.79
C ILE A 129 4.11 -18.94 -14.46
N CYS A 130 4.11 -17.66 -14.03
CA CYS A 130 5.02 -16.66 -14.57
C CYS A 130 6.42 -16.81 -13.97
N PHE A 131 7.45 -16.80 -14.83
CA PHE A 131 8.86 -16.89 -14.44
C PHE A 131 9.27 -18.20 -13.74
N ALA A 132 8.47 -19.24 -13.88
CA ALA A 132 8.80 -20.55 -13.32
C ALA A 132 9.84 -21.27 -14.20
N ASP A 133 10.74 -22.01 -13.55
CA ASP A 133 11.61 -22.97 -14.24
C ASP A 133 10.81 -24.24 -14.53
N GLY A 134 10.59 -24.54 -15.83
CA GLY A 134 9.90 -25.74 -16.29
C GLY A 134 8.51 -25.47 -16.87
N GLU A 135 7.82 -26.54 -17.23
CA GLU A 135 6.48 -26.49 -17.81
C GLU A 135 5.42 -26.44 -16.68
N LEU A 136 5.19 -25.27 -16.13
CA LEU A 136 4.05 -25.03 -15.24
C LEU A 136 2.91 -24.42 -16.05
N ASN A 137 2.00 -25.27 -16.48
CA ASN A 137 0.79 -24.85 -17.19
C ASN A 137 -0.32 -24.52 -16.19
N PRO A 138 -1.16 -23.51 -16.46
CA PRO A 138 -2.33 -23.27 -15.66
C PRO A 138 -3.32 -24.43 -15.79
N ASN A 139 -4.05 -24.72 -14.69
CA ASN A 139 -5.05 -25.78 -14.72
C ASN A 139 -6.23 -25.44 -15.67
N TYR A 140 -6.51 -24.14 -15.83
CA TYR A 140 -7.53 -23.61 -16.74
C TYR A 140 -7.26 -22.14 -17.07
N LEU A 141 -7.93 -21.64 -18.10
CA LEU A 141 -7.91 -20.24 -18.52
C LEU A 141 -9.35 -19.72 -18.74
N PRO A 142 -9.64 -18.44 -18.47
CA PRO A 142 -8.77 -17.49 -17.79
C PRO A 142 -8.50 -17.88 -16.33
N ILE A 143 -7.34 -17.48 -15.80
CA ILE A 143 -7.02 -17.68 -14.39
C ILE A 143 -7.86 -16.70 -13.56
N ASP A 144 -8.51 -17.19 -12.53
CA ASP A 144 -9.31 -16.44 -11.56
C ASP A 144 -8.89 -16.79 -10.11
N GLU A 145 -9.62 -16.29 -9.12
CA GLU A 145 -9.33 -16.46 -7.70
C GLU A 145 -9.51 -17.90 -7.19
N GLU A 146 -10.16 -18.76 -7.96
CA GLU A 146 -10.34 -20.18 -7.63
C GLU A 146 -9.18 -21.07 -8.14
N HIS A 147 -8.27 -20.48 -8.94
CA HIS A 147 -7.09 -21.19 -9.42
C HIS A 147 -6.13 -21.53 -8.26
N PRO A 148 -5.67 -22.80 -8.15
CA PRO A 148 -4.79 -23.24 -7.08
C PRO A 148 -3.41 -22.59 -7.11
#